data_ba8c23ec8049f225d13c860038d3797b
#
_entry.id   ba8c23ec8049f225d13c860038d3797b
#
_cell.length_a   1.000
_cell.length_b   1.000
_cell.length_c   1.000
_cell.angle_alpha   90.00
_cell.angle_beta   90.00
_cell.angle_gamma   90.00
#
_symmetry.space_group_name_H-M   'P 1'
#
loop_
_entity.id
_entity.type
_entity.pdbx_description
1 polymer ?
#
loop_
_entity_poly.entity_id
_entity_poly.type
_entity_poly.pdbx_seq_one_letter_code
_entity_poly.pdbx_strand_id
1 'polypeptide(L)'
;MPVAYKKWVIKVETFKDIRLKGREMVRIKKPDVVVILPILNKNRVLLEKHYRPVIKKTILELPAGHIDRGETPVQAARRELFEETGYSAKTIELAFKSFDAPGLLSSRVYTFIAEGVYKTGAKTDKHEPLHSTIISTSTAFRFIKNNTIEDNKTISALLFYEKFINNK
;
A
#
# COMPACT_ATOMS: atom_id res chain seq x y z
N MET A 1 24.02 10.93 -17.02
CA MET A 1 22.73 11.63 -17.18
C MET A 1 22.46 12.42 -15.93
N PRO A 2 22.05 13.68 -16.00
CA PRO A 2 21.73 14.45 -14.81
C PRO A 2 20.52 13.82 -14.13
N VAL A 3 20.61 13.66 -12.81
CA VAL A 3 19.52 13.19 -11.95
C VAL A 3 18.38 14.24 -12.03
N ALA A 4 17.38 13.95 -12.82
CA ALA A 4 16.28 14.88 -13.08
C ALA A 4 15.16 14.75 -12.05
N TYR A 5 15.42 14.63 -10.76
CA TYR A 5 14.38 14.95 -9.79
C TYR A 5 14.76 14.72 -8.32
N LYS A 6 14.78 15.80 -7.55
CA LYS A 6 15.01 15.79 -6.10
C LYS A 6 13.82 16.45 -5.40
N LYS A 7 12.64 15.84 -5.46
CA LYS A 7 11.49 16.38 -4.70
C LYS A 7 10.88 15.39 -3.72
N TRP A 8 11.15 14.14 -3.89
CA TRP A 8 10.86 13.04 -2.98
C TRP A 8 12.15 12.25 -2.83
N VAL A 9 12.29 11.44 -1.81
CA VAL A 9 13.50 10.61 -1.57
C VAL A 9 13.67 9.52 -2.65
N ILE A 10 13.36 9.85 -3.91
CA ILE A 10 13.50 8.97 -5.06
C ILE A 10 14.82 9.26 -5.74
N LYS A 11 15.66 8.24 -5.87
CA LYS A 11 16.91 8.28 -6.61
C LYS A 11 16.87 7.28 -7.76
N VAL A 12 17.20 7.73 -8.96
CA VAL A 12 17.46 6.86 -10.10
C VAL A 12 18.97 6.65 -10.17
N GLU A 13 19.39 5.40 -10.11
CA GLU A 13 20.81 5.02 -10.14
C GLU A 13 21.05 4.01 -11.25
N THR A 14 22.18 4.16 -11.95
CA THR A 14 22.72 3.11 -12.81
C THR A 14 23.78 2.30 -12.04
N PHE A 15 23.85 1.02 -12.29
CA PHE A 15 24.85 0.13 -11.71
C PHE A 15 25.17 -1.02 -12.66
N LYS A 16 26.35 -1.62 -12.48
CA LYS A 16 26.73 -2.84 -13.20
C LYS A 16 26.59 -4.03 -12.29
N ASP A 17 25.95 -5.10 -12.77
CA ASP A 17 25.85 -6.35 -12.04
C ASP A 17 26.83 -7.38 -12.63
N ILE A 18 27.70 -7.92 -11.77
CA ILE A 18 28.72 -8.88 -12.17
C ILE A 18 28.12 -10.20 -12.67
N ARG A 19 26.99 -10.62 -12.11
CA ARG A 19 26.29 -11.85 -12.50
C ARG A 19 25.66 -11.73 -13.89
N LEU A 20 25.43 -10.50 -14.35
CA LEU A 20 24.95 -10.17 -15.68
C LEU A 20 26.10 -9.70 -16.60
N LYS A 21 27.31 -10.22 -16.38
CA LYS A 21 28.55 -9.91 -17.18
C LYS A 21 28.81 -8.40 -17.29
N GLY A 22 28.57 -7.67 -16.21
CA GLY A 22 28.80 -6.22 -16.15
C GLY A 22 27.77 -5.39 -16.93
N ARG A 23 26.61 -5.95 -17.29
CA ARG A 23 25.51 -5.21 -17.94
C ARG A 23 25.08 -4.05 -17.05
N GLU A 24 24.92 -2.89 -17.68
CA GLU A 24 24.37 -1.72 -17.00
C GLU A 24 22.88 -1.89 -16.75
N MET A 25 22.46 -1.65 -15.52
CA MET A 25 21.10 -1.75 -15.04
C MET A 25 20.66 -0.41 -14.44
N VAL A 26 19.37 -0.16 -14.43
CA VAL A 26 18.76 0.99 -13.76
C VAL A 26 17.97 0.51 -12.56
N ARG A 27 18.06 1.21 -11.44
CA ARG A 27 17.18 1.02 -10.30
C ARG A 27 16.65 2.35 -9.79
N ILE A 28 15.44 2.32 -9.28
CA ILE A 28 14.83 3.42 -8.55
C ILE A 28 14.85 3.08 -7.07
N LYS A 29 15.50 3.92 -6.27
CA LYS A 29 15.44 3.86 -4.80
C LYS A 29 14.37 4.81 -4.31
N LYS A 30 13.45 4.32 -3.51
CA LYS A 30 12.45 5.08 -2.76
C LYS A 30 12.31 4.47 -1.36
N PRO A 31 11.70 5.17 -0.40
CA PRO A 31 11.36 4.57 0.89
C PRO A 31 10.52 3.30 0.74
N ASP A 32 10.63 2.43 1.72
CA ASP A 32 9.74 1.28 1.86
C ASP A 32 8.30 1.76 2.08
N VAL A 33 7.34 0.91 1.81
CA VAL A 33 5.91 1.22 1.81
C VAL A 33 5.17 0.30 2.78
N VAL A 34 4.20 0.83 3.48
CA VAL A 34 3.20 0.06 4.21
C VAL A 34 1.89 0.05 3.45
N VAL A 35 1.19 -1.07 3.51
CA VAL A 35 -0.18 -1.26 2.99
C VAL A 35 -0.99 -1.85 4.12
N ILE A 36 -2.16 -1.31 4.37
CA ILE A 36 -2.99 -1.73 5.48
C ILE A 36 -4.32 -2.28 4.96
N LEU A 37 -4.68 -3.50 5.33
CA LEU A 37 -6.01 -4.08 5.10
C LEU A 37 -6.87 -3.88 6.35
N PRO A 38 -7.73 -2.86 6.41
CA PRO A 38 -8.56 -2.61 7.57
C PRO A 38 -9.83 -3.46 7.52
N ILE A 39 -9.98 -4.34 8.52
CA ILE A 39 -11.13 -5.23 8.70
C ILE A 39 -12.05 -4.63 9.78
N LEU A 40 -13.22 -4.13 9.39
CA LEU A 40 -14.18 -3.55 10.33
C LEU A 40 -14.92 -4.64 11.12
N ASN A 41 -15.28 -5.70 10.41
CA ASN A 41 -15.79 -6.94 10.95
C ASN A 41 -15.40 -8.05 9.96
N LYS A 42 -15.65 -9.30 10.27
CA LYS A 42 -15.21 -10.46 9.45
C LYS A 42 -15.54 -10.33 7.95
N ASN A 43 -16.51 -9.50 7.58
CA ASN A 43 -17.06 -9.43 6.23
C ASN A 43 -16.96 -8.03 5.59
N ARG A 44 -16.33 -7.03 6.23
CA ARG A 44 -16.27 -5.66 5.70
C ARG A 44 -14.87 -5.12 5.74
N VAL A 45 -14.45 -4.55 4.62
CA VAL A 45 -13.13 -3.93 4.43
C VAL A 45 -13.29 -2.46 4.06
N LEU A 46 -12.33 -1.65 4.48
CA LEU A 46 -12.25 -0.25 4.10
C LEU A 46 -11.24 -0.12 2.96
N LEU A 47 -11.67 0.53 1.90
CA LEU A 47 -10.87 0.90 0.73
C LEU A 47 -10.93 2.42 0.53
N GLU A 48 -10.06 2.91 -0.31
CA GLU A 48 -10.01 4.31 -0.71
C GLU A 48 -10.14 4.47 -2.22
N LYS A 49 -10.85 5.51 -2.64
CA LYS A 49 -10.81 6.01 -4.01
C LYS A 49 -9.70 7.03 -4.10
N HIS A 50 -8.66 6.70 -4.82
CA HIS A 50 -7.48 7.53 -4.97
C HIS A 50 -7.23 7.88 -6.43
N TYR A 51 -7.12 9.17 -6.77
CA TYR A 51 -6.71 9.59 -8.10
C TYR A 51 -5.20 9.48 -8.23
N ARG A 52 -4.76 8.62 -9.16
CA ARG A 52 -3.33 8.41 -9.46
C ARG A 52 -2.94 9.18 -10.73
N PRO A 53 -2.28 10.36 -10.60
CA PRO A 53 -1.98 11.23 -11.74
C PRO A 53 -1.16 10.57 -12.83
N VAL A 54 -0.25 9.65 -12.48
CA VAL A 54 0.62 8.96 -13.44
C VAL A 54 -0.17 8.13 -14.44
N ILE A 55 -1.22 7.47 -13.99
CA ILE A 55 -2.11 6.67 -14.85
C ILE A 55 -3.39 7.42 -15.20
N LYS A 56 -3.54 8.66 -14.73
CA LYS A 56 -4.70 9.54 -14.94
C LYS A 56 -6.04 8.86 -14.64
N LYS A 57 -6.08 8.05 -13.58
CA LYS A 57 -7.25 7.25 -13.21
C LYS A 57 -7.48 7.28 -11.70
N THR A 58 -8.76 7.32 -11.30
CA THR A 58 -9.16 7.03 -9.92
C THR A 58 -9.31 5.52 -9.78
N ILE A 59 -8.58 4.93 -8.83
CA ILE A 59 -8.62 3.50 -8.55
C ILE A 59 -9.05 3.24 -7.11
N LEU A 60 -9.52 2.02 -6.84
CA LEU A 60 -9.79 1.52 -5.49
C LEU A 60 -8.55 0.83 -4.97
N GLU A 61 -8.04 1.30 -3.85
CA GLU A 61 -6.86 0.72 -3.19
C GLU A 61 -7.01 0.72 -1.67
N LEU A 62 -6.12 0.00 -1.02
CA LEU A 62 -5.98 0.02 0.43
C LEU A 62 -5.21 1.26 0.89
N PRO A 63 -5.45 1.77 2.11
CA PRO A 63 -4.59 2.77 2.73
C PRO A 63 -3.13 2.34 2.67
N ALA A 64 -2.26 3.24 2.21
CA ALA A 64 -0.86 2.93 1.97
C ALA A 64 0.01 4.17 1.90
N GLY A 65 1.19 4.12 2.52
CA GLY A 65 2.13 5.22 2.43
C GLY A 65 3.58 4.82 2.67
N HIS A 66 4.46 5.79 2.67
CA HIS A 66 5.89 5.58 2.89
C HIS A 66 6.21 5.43 4.38
N ILE A 67 7.23 4.65 4.67
CA ILE A 67 7.83 4.60 6.00
C ILE A 67 8.78 5.79 6.14
N ASP A 68 8.52 6.67 7.09
CA ASP A 68 9.33 7.83 7.34
C ASP A 68 10.64 7.48 8.05
N ARG A 69 11.62 8.39 7.98
CA ARG A 69 12.92 8.19 8.60
C ARG A 69 12.79 8.05 10.12
N GLY A 70 13.25 6.92 10.64
CA GLY A 70 13.20 6.60 12.08
C GLY A 70 11.88 5.95 12.52
N GLU A 71 10.94 5.77 11.60
CA GLU A 71 9.68 5.11 11.86
C GLU A 71 9.80 3.58 11.65
N THR A 72 9.17 2.81 12.50
CA THR A 72 9.02 1.37 12.26
C THR A 72 7.86 1.12 11.29
N PRO A 73 7.84 -0.01 10.56
CA PRO A 73 6.73 -0.31 9.65
C PRO A 73 5.35 -0.31 10.33
N VAL A 74 5.24 -0.78 11.57
CA VAL A 74 3.97 -0.78 12.28
C VAL A 74 3.52 0.61 12.73
N GLN A 75 4.46 1.51 13.03
CA GLN A 75 4.16 2.91 13.32
C GLN A 75 3.64 3.62 12.07
N ALA A 76 4.32 3.44 10.93
CA ALA A 76 3.86 3.93 9.64
C ALA A 76 2.45 3.42 9.30
N ALA A 77 2.19 2.13 9.50
CA ALA A 77 0.88 1.55 9.23
C ALA A 77 -0.24 2.19 10.10
N ARG A 78 0.04 2.48 11.38
CA ARG A 78 -0.92 3.18 12.25
C ARG A 78 -1.15 4.62 11.82
N ARG A 79 -0.09 5.33 11.47
CA ARG A 79 -0.15 6.73 11.03
C ARG A 79 -0.93 6.83 9.72
N GLU A 80 -0.57 6.06 8.69
CA GLU A 80 -1.23 6.09 7.38
C GLU A 80 -2.72 5.72 7.46
N LEU A 81 -3.05 4.67 8.23
CA LEU A 81 -4.45 4.31 8.45
C LEU A 81 -5.25 5.49 9.03
N PHE A 82 -4.70 6.19 10.00
CA PHE A 82 -5.37 7.33 10.61
C PHE A 82 -5.41 8.54 9.66
N GLU A 83 -4.29 8.92 9.07
CA GLU A 83 -4.16 10.12 8.22
C GLU A 83 -5.03 10.04 6.98
N GLU A 84 -5.05 8.90 6.31
CA GLU A 84 -5.83 8.71 5.09
C GLU A 84 -7.32 8.49 5.35
N THR A 85 -7.66 7.75 6.41
CA THR A 85 -9.05 7.28 6.60
C THR A 85 -9.78 7.90 7.80
N GLY A 86 -9.06 8.42 8.80
CA GLY A 86 -9.63 8.81 10.09
C GLY A 86 -10.05 7.64 10.97
N TYR A 87 -9.55 6.44 10.68
CA TYR A 87 -9.79 5.23 11.47
C TYR A 87 -8.52 4.80 12.19
N SER A 88 -8.71 4.13 13.32
CA SER A 88 -7.68 3.40 14.05
C SER A 88 -8.08 1.94 14.20
N ALA A 89 -7.16 1.11 14.68
CA ALA A 89 -7.40 -0.32 14.87
C ALA A 89 -6.88 -0.79 16.23
N LYS A 90 -7.54 -1.79 16.80
CA LYS A 90 -7.10 -2.42 18.05
C LYS A 90 -5.79 -3.16 17.84
N THR A 91 -5.72 -3.96 16.77
CA THR A 91 -4.52 -4.70 16.40
C THR A 91 -4.09 -4.34 14.98
N ILE A 92 -2.78 -4.29 14.75
CA ILE A 92 -2.18 -4.15 13.41
C ILE A 92 -1.02 -5.14 13.37
N GLU A 93 -1.15 -6.17 12.55
CA GLU A 93 -0.20 -7.28 12.47
C GLU A 93 0.37 -7.41 11.05
N LEU A 94 1.67 -7.68 10.98
CA LEU A 94 2.35 -7.90 9.70
C LEU A 94 1.87 -9.23 9.10
N ALA A 95 1.23 -9.16 7.93
CA ALA A 95 0.80 -10.32 7.18
C ALA A 95 1.93 -10.92 6.33
N PHE A 96 2.54 -10.08 5.50
CA PHE A 96 3.66 -10.49 4.64
C PHE A 96 4.48 -9.30 4.16
N LYS A 97 5.63 -9.62 3.55
CA LYS A 97 6.51 -8.66 2.87
C LYS A 97 6.63 -9.05 1.41
N SER A 98 6.65 -8.06 0.53
CA SER A 98 6.82 -8.25 -0.92
C SER A 98 7.69 -7.15 -1.53
N PHE A 99 7.93 -7.28 -2.82
CA PHE A 99 8.46 -6.20 -3.65
C PHE A 99 7.38 -5.75 -4.62
N ASP A 100 7.29 -4.46 -4.87
CA ASP A 100 6.31 -3.88 -5.78
C ASP A 100 6.67 -4.17 -7.26
N ALA A 101 7.88 -3.81 -7.64
CA ALA A 101 8.42 -4.05 -8.98
C ALA A 101 9.94 -4.37 -8.89
N PRO A 102 10.33 -5.61 -8.52
CA PRO A 102 11.72 -5.96 -8.18
C PRO A 102 12.70 -5.81 -9.34
N GLY A 103 12.23 -5.75 -10.57
CA GLY A 103 13.07 -5.45 -11.74
C GLY A 103 13.49 -3.98 -11.86
N LEU A 104 12.87 -3.08 -11.10
CA LEU A 104 13.10 -1.64 -11.19
C LEU A 104 13.22 -0.95 -9.83
N LEU A 105 12.40 -1.36 -8.86
CA LEU A 105 12.31 -0.78 -7.53
C LEU A 105 13.02 -1.65 -6.50
N SER A 106 13.80 -1.03 -5.62
CA SER A 106 14.47 -1.72 -4.51
C SER A 106 13.71 -1.67 -3.19
N SER A 107 12.61 -0.90 -3.13
CA SER A 107 11.78 -0.76 -1.93
C SER A 107 10.96 -2.01 -1.66
N ARG A 108 10.75 -2.27 -0.37
CA ARG A 108 9.85 -3.33 0.12
C ARG A 108 8.46 -2.78 0.37
N VAL A 109 7.48 -3.66 0.28
CA VAL A 109 6.10 -3.44 0.71
C VAL A 109 5.84 -4.30 1.94
N TYR A 110 5.38 -3.69 3.01
CA TYR A 110 4.97 -4.35 4.26
C TYR A 110 3.45 -4.31 4.32
N THR A 111 2.81 -5.46 4.15
CA THR A 111 1.35 -5.57 4.20
C THR A 111 0.91 -5.96 5.59
N PHE A 112 0.05 -5.12 6.18
CA PHE A 112 -0.53 -5.31 7.51
C PHE A 112 -2.01 -5.61 7.42
N ILE A 113 -2.51 -6.41 8.37
CA ILE A 113 -3.94 -6.54 8.63
C ILE A 113 -4.26 -5.79 9.90
N ALA A 114 -5.29 -4.94 9.83
CA ALA A 114 -5.77 -4.15 10.94
C ALA A 114 -7.16 -4.64 11.33
N GLU A 115 -7.32 -5.12 12.57
CA GLU A 115 -8.59 -5.63 13.08
C GLU A 115 -9.14 -4.78 14.22
N GLY A 116 -10.45 -4.91 14.46
CA GLY A 116 -11.13 -4.07 15.42
C GLY A 116 -11.07 -2.59 15.03
N VAL A 117 -11.25 -2.33 13.75
CA VAL A 117 -11.17 -0.97 13.17
C VAL A 117 -12.34 -0.12 13.62
N TYR A 118 -12.06 1.09 14.08
CA TYR A 118 -13.04 2.04 14.59
C TYR A 118 -12.70 3.47 14.18
N LYS A 119 -13.71 4.31 14.03
CA LYS A 119 -13.54 5.72 13.66
C LYS A 119 -13.07 6.53 14.87
N THR A 120 -12.01 7.30 14.69
CA THR A 120 -11.40 8.10 15.79
C THR A 120 -11.43 9.59 15.56
N GLY A 121 -11.52 10.06 14.32
CA GLY A 121 -11.47 11.50 14.04
C GLY A 121 -11.67 11.85 12.58
N ALA A 122 -11.45 13.12 12.27
CA ALA A 122 -11.41 13.60 10.91
C ALA A 122 -10.04 13.27 10.28
N LYS A 123 -10.04 13.06 8.98
CA LYS A 123 -8.81 13.01 8.17
C LYS A 123 -7.93 14.20 8.44
N THR A 124 -6.64 13.97 8.58
CA THR A 124 -5.67 15.02 8.80
C THR A 124 -4.99 15.49 7.52
N ASP A 125 -4.91 14.65 6.50
CA ASP A 125 -4.29 15.06 5.24
C ASP A 125 -5.26 15.91 4.38
N LYS A 126 -4.89 17.20 4.24
CA LYS A 126 -5.63 18.20 3.45
C LYS A 126 -5.26 18.22 1.97
N HIS A 127 -4.22 17.50 1.59
CA HIS A 127 -3.62 17.63 0.25
C HIS A 127 -4.11 16.57 -0.75
N GLU A 128 -4.70 15.47 -0.28
CA GLU A 128 -5.25 14.44 -1.14
C GLU A 128 -6.73 14.19 -0.85
N PRO A 129 -7.64 14.42 -1.81
CA PRO A 129 -9.06 14.13 -1.63
C PRO A 129 -9.33 12.63 -1.71
N LEU A 130 -8.96 11.91 -0.67
CA LEU A 130 -9.22 10.50 -0.53
C LEU A 130 -10.66 10.27 -0.02
N HIS A 131 -11.41 9.41 -0.68
CA HIS A 131 -12.75 9.03 -0.27
C HIS A 131 -12.75 7.57 0.20
N SER A 132 -12.76 7.38 1.52
CA SER A 132 -12.89 6.05 2.10
C SER A 132 -14.25 5.44 1.78
N THR A 133 -14.28 4.18 1.40
CA THR A 133 -15.49 3.40 1.16
C THR A 133 -15.41 2.07 1.88
N ILE A 134 -16.54 1.64 2.45
CA ILE A 134 -16.62 0.36 3.15
C ILE A 134 -17.47 -0.59 2.32
N ILE A 135 -16.90 -1.70 1.93
CA ILE A 135 -17.60 -2.73 1.14
C ILE A 135 -17.50 -4.10 1.83
N SER A 136 -18.33 -5.04 1.41
CA SER A 136 -18.18 -6.42 1.86
C SER A 136 -16.97 -7.09 1.20
N THR A 137 -16.36 -8.07 1.87
CA THR A 137 -15.27 -8.88 1.29
C THR A 137 -15.71 -9.55 0.00
N SER A 138 -16.95 -10.08 -0.06
CA SER A 138 -17.51 -10.65 -1.28
C SER A 138 -17.62 -9.66 -2.43
N THR A 139 -17.96 -8.40 -2.13
CA THR A 139 -17.95 -7.32 -3.13
C THR A 139 -16.52 -7.01 -3.58
N ALA A 140 -15.55 -6.98 -2.66
CA ALA A 140 -14.15 -6.77 -3.01
C ALA A 140 -13.63 -7.85 -3.97
N PHE A 141 -13.94 -9.12 -3.72
CA PHE A 141 -13.55 -10.22 -4.62
C PHE A 141 -14.23 -10.13 -5.99
N ARG A 142 -15.50 -9.74 -6.04
CA ARG A 142 -16.17 -9.46 -7.31
C ARG A 142 -15.49 -8.32 -8.06
N PHE A 143 -15.03 -7.28 -7.36
CA PHE A 143 -14.32 -6.13 -7.92
C PHE A 143 -12.92 -6.50 -8.44
N ILE A 144 -12.24 -7.47 -7.81
CA ILE A 144 -11.00 -8.05 -8.35
C ILE A 144 -11.33 -8.78 -9.67
N LYS A 145 -12.35 -9.66 -9.65
CA LYS A 145 -12.69 -10.48 -10.81
C LYS A 145 -13.09 -9.69 -12.06
N ASN A 146 -13.73 -8.53 -11.86
CA ASN A 146 -14.18 -7.68 -12.97
C ASN A 146 -13.27 -6.46 -13.23
N ASN A 147 -12.06 -6.46 -12.69
CA ASN A 147 -11.05 -5.40 -12.82
C ASN A 147 -11.51 -4.00 -12.32
N THR A 148 -12.44 -3.92 -11.37
CA THR A 148 -12.76 -2.67 -10.66
C THR A 148 -11.67 -2.33 -9.64
N ILE A 149 -11.07 -3.36 -9.00
CA ILE A 149 -9.84 -3.24 -8.20
C ILE A 149 -8.69 -3.73 -9.08
N GLU A 150 -7.75 -2.82 -9.39
CA GLU A 150 -6.61 -3.07 -10.28
C GLU A 150 -5.26 -2.93 -9.54
N ASP A 151 -5.25 -2.38 -8.32
CA ASP A 151 -4.04 -2.22 -7.54
C ASP A 151 -3.54 -3.58 -7.03
N ASN A 152 -2.35 -3.96 -7.47
CA ASN A 152 -1.73 -5.26 -7.13
C ASN A 152 -1.55 -5.46 -5.62
N LYS A 153 -1.22 -4.42 -4.86
CA LYS A 153 -1.03 -4.50 -3.40
C LYS A 153 -2.35 -4.82 -2.70
N THR A 154 -3.43 -4.17 -3.14
CA THR A 154 -4.80 -4.40 -2.68
C THR A 154 -5.27 -5.81 -2.99
N ILE A 155 -5.08 -6.27 -4.23
CA ILE A 155 -5.43 -7.63 -4.67
C ILE A 155 -4.69 -8.67 -3.81
N SER A 156 -3.37 -8.51 -3.67
CA SER A 156 -2.54 -9.43 -2.89
C SER A 156 -2.96 -9.53 -1.42
N ALA A 157 -3.24 -8.38 -0.79
CA ALA A 157 -3.67 -8.32 0.61
C ALA A 157 -5.03 -9.00 0.84
N LEU A 158 -6.01 -8.72 -0.04
CA LEU A 158 -7.35 -9.32 0.04
C LEU A 158 -7.30 -10.83 -0.15
N LEU A 159 -6.57 -11.32 -1.16
CA LEU A 159 -6.43 -12.75 -1.40
C LEU A 159 -5.67 -13.47 -0.29
N PHE A 160 -4.63 -12.83 0.27
CA PHE A 160 -3.91 -13.38 1.41
C PHE A 160 -4.82 -13.52 2.65
N TYR A 161 -5.59 -12.48 2.95
CA TYR A 161 -6.54 -12.50 4.06
C TYR A 161 -7.55 -13.63 3.92
N GLU A 162 -8.19 -13.73 2.76
CA GLU A 162 -9.19 -14.78 2.51
C GLU A 162 -8.58 -16.16 2.66
N LYS A 163 -7.42 -16.40 2.07
CA LYS A 163 -6.83 -17.74 2.02
C LYS A 163 -6.26 -18.22 3.35
N PHE A 164 -5.64 -17.32 4.13
CA PHE A 164 -4.80 -17.71 5.26
C PHE A 164 -5.32 -17.27 6.63
N ILE A 165 -6.30 -16.36 6.66
CA ILE A 165 -6.79 -15.77 7.92
C ILE A 165 -8.30 -15.97 8.08
N ASN A 166 -9.10 -15.56 7.09
CA ASN A 166 -10.57 -15.60 7.19
C ASN A 166 -11.16 -17.02 7.18
N ASN A 167 -10.45 -17.98 6.62
CA ASN A 167 -10.87 -19.39 6.53
C ASN A 167 -10.37 -20.26 7.70
N LYS A 168 -9.91 -19.64 8.79
CA LYS A 168 -9.63 -20.32 10.05
C LYS A 168 -10.83 -20.18 10.98
#